data_49ea9bc343cf58d395e32f68444f46b1
#
_entry.id   49ea9bc343cf58d395e32f68444f46b1
#
_cell.length_a   1.000
_cell.length_b   1.000
_cell.length_c   1.000
_cell.angle_alpha   90.00
_cell.angle_beta   90.00
_cell.angle_gamma   90.00
#
_symmetry.space_group_name_H-M   'P 1'
#
loop_
_entity.id
_entity.type
_entity.pdbx_description
1 polymer ?
#
loop_
_entity_poly.entity_id
_entity_poly.type
_entity_poly.pdbx_seq_one_letter_code
_entity_poly.pdbx_strand_id
1 'polypeptide(L)'
;MRRAMSTAISRTIDLRKGHPSERNLPHAALAAASRAAADRCALGEKGLPLQYASNTLGTPNFRAVLSSFLSREYGSPVPAASLFTTNGVSHGLELACGALARPSDVVLCEEPTYFLAHQIFKDHGLKIVGVESDRDGLRTDILAAKLADGSLPKPKLLYLVPTHGNPSGASLPAERRRQLVALAEEHDFVVLADDVYQLLDWRADKLPRLLSYDAAYRERCASAGDGGERDDDAAAYDPSQTPPSGAGEKSGSDGHVVSVGSFTKILSPGLRLGWLEAAPSLLARVAERGYLVSGGGVAPFVSEVVAEVLSSGAQNQVLDSLCADYAAKSSALVDALRDEGLFEVEAPPDGGYFMWVKLPDGVSADALLPVAEAHGVVFLPGTRCGYEAQFGGHARLCFAMEERDLLVEGAKRLGAATRELLAAK
;
A
#
# COMPACT_ATOMS: atom_id res chain seq x y z
N MET A 1 51.96 17.74 15.02
CA MET A 1 50.80 18.61 14.83
C MET A 1 49.97 18.07 13.66
N ARG A 2 49.07 17.14 13.87
CA ARG A 2 48.02 16.75 12.91
C ARG A 2 46.70 17.33 13.41
N ARG A 3 46.28 18.45 12.83
CA ARG A 3 44.96 19.02 13.01
C ARG A 3 43.98 18.05 12.30
N ALA A 4 43.23 17.27 13.06
CA ALA A 4 42.05 16.57 12.56
C ALA A 4 41.05 17.66 12.11
N MET A 5 40.87 17.77 10.80
CA MET A 5 39.70 18.47 10.26
C MET A 5 38.48 17.61 10.55
N SER A 6 37.83 17.83 11.68
CA SER A 6 36.47 17.40 11.91
C SER A 6 35.60 18.25 10.99
N THR A 7 35.35 17.77 9.77
CA THR A 7 34.25 18.27 8.97
C THR A 7 32.98 17.83 9.69
N ALA A 8 32.34 18.74 10.39
CA ALA A 8 31.01 18.53 10.93
C ALA A 8 30.09 18.12 9.78
N ILE A 9 29.68 16.84 9.75
CA ILE A 9 28.65 16.36 8.83
C ILE A 9 27.38 17.07 9.23
N SER A 10 26.96 18.07 8.48
CA SER A 10 25.98 19.06 8.89
C SER A 10 24.55 18.51 9.02
N ARG A 11 24.24 17.35 8.41
CA ARG A 11 22.93 16.65 8.48
C ARG A 11 23.06 15.26 7.87
N THR A 12 22.50 14.26 8.54
CA THR A 12 22.32 12.92 7.94
C THR A 12 21.15 12.95 6.97
N ILE A 13 21.37 12.49 5.74
CA ILE A 13 20.35 12.34 4.69
C ILE A 13 19.72 10.96 4.85
N ASP A 14 18.43 10.92 5.10
CA ASP A 14 17.70 9.66 5.36
C ASP A 14 16.93 9.17 4.13
N LEU A 15 17.58 8.34 3.31
CA LEU A 15 16.96 7.67 2.17
C LEU A 15 16.26 6.35 2.56
N ARG A 16 16.15 6.06 3.83
CA ARG A 16 15.56 4.82 4.39
C ARG A 16 14.06 4.93 4.62
N LYS A 17 13.59 6.08 5.12
CA LYS A 17 12.22 6.28 5.61
C LYS A 17 11.23 6.49 4.47
N GLY A 18 10.24 5.60 4.34
CA GLY A 18 9.12 5.73 3.41
C GLY A 18 8.02 6.67 3.91
N HIS A 19 8.36 7.94 4.18
CA HIS A 19 7.44 8.97 4.65
C HIS A 19 7.33 10.09 3.61
N PRO A 20 6.18 10.78 3.50
CA PRO A 20 6.11 12.04 2.75
C PRO A 20 6.97 13.10 3.44
N SER A 21 7.46 14.08 2.68
CA SER A 21 8.10 15.26 3.29
C SER A 21 7.06 16.11 4.02
N GLU A 22 7.48 16.86 5.05
CA GLU A 22 6.59 17.77 5.80
C GLU A 22 5.93 18.82 4.89
N ARG A 23 6.65 19.26 3.85
CA ARG A 23 6.15 20.24 2.86
C ARG A 23 4.97 19.71 2.04
N ASN A 24 4.90 18.40 1.87
CA ASN A 24 3.86 17.76 1.07
C ASN A 24 2.59 17.43 1.86
N LEU A 25 2.57 17.76 3.17
CA LEU A 25 1.39 17.59 3.98
C LEU A 25 0.41 18.77 3.78
N PRO A 26 -0.86 18.51 3.45
CA PRO A 26 -1.82 19.55 3.09
C PRO A 26 -2.46 20.19 4.34
N HIS A 27 -1.67 20.86 5.18
CA HIS A 27 -2.09 21.43 6.47
C HIS A 27 -3.32 22.34 6.34
N ALA A 28 -3.36 23.23 5.34
CA ALA A 28 -4.47 24.17 5.16
C ALA A 28 -5.78 23.44 4.78
N ALA A 29 -5.71 22.46 3.87
CA ALA A 29 -6.87 21.68 3.45
C ALA A 29 -7.42 20.85 4.62
N LEU A 30 -6.54 20.17 5.38
CA LEU A 30 -6.94 19.40 6.55
C LEU A 30 -7.54 20.27 7.66
N ALA A 31 -6.99 21.48 7.91
CA ALA A 31 -7.53 22.40 8.89
C ALA A 31 -8.93 22.92 8.48
N ALA A 32 -9.13 23.23 7.19
CA ALA A 32 -10.43 23.64 6.67
C ALA A 32 -11.47 22.51 6.77
N ALA A 33 -11.11 21.33 6.32
CA ALA A 33 -11.97 20.15 6.37
C ALA A 33 -12.35 19.75 7.81
N SER A 34 -11.40 19.83 8.75
CA SER A 34 -11.67 19.54 10.17
C SER A 34 -12.69 20.51 10.77
N ARG A 35 -12.61 21.80 10.42
CA ARG A 35 -13.61 22.79 10.85
C ARG A 35 -14.97 22.49 10.25
N ALA A 36 -15.05 22.23 8.94
CA ALA A 36 -16.31 21.92 8.28
C ALA A 36 -16.99 20.67 8.87
N ALA A 37 -16.22 19.61 9.11
CA ALA A 37 -16.74 18.40 9.75
C ALA A 37 -17.25 18.67 11.18
N ALA A 38 -16.51 19.47 11.97
CA ALA A 38 -16.92 19.83 13.32
C ALA A 38 -18.19 20.72 13.34
N ASP A 39 -18.30 21.68 12.41
CA ASP A 39 -19.47 22.55 12.29
C ASP A 39 -20.72 21.75 11.95
N ARG A 40 -20.65 20.77 11.05
CA ARG A 40 -21.77 19.88 10.77
C ARG A 40 -22.18 19.05 11.99
N CYS A 41 -21.22 18.56 12.79
CA CYS A 41 -21.51 17.91 14.05
C CYS A 41 -22.28 18.82 15.01
N ALA A 42 -21.90 20.09 15.10
CA ALA A 42 -22.56 21.08 15.96
C ALA A 42 -24.00 21.39 15.53
N LEU A 43 -24.28 21.33 14.22
CA LEU A 43 -25.61 21.55 13.66
C LEU A 43 -26.55 20.35 13.87
N GLY A 44 -26.05 19.25 14.41
CA GLY A 44 -26.84 18.05 14.72
C GLY A 44 -27.37 17.30 13.48
N GLU A 45 -26.66 17.39 12.35
CA GLU A 45 -27.00 16.65 11.15
C GLU A 45 -27.02 15.13 11.43
N LYS A 46 -28.10 14.47 11.02
CA LYS A 46 -28.26 13.02 11.22
C LYS A 46 -27.15 12.26 10.49
N GLY A 47 -26.54 11.29 11.17
CA GLY A 47 -25.47 10.44 10.60
C GLY A 47 -24.08 10.95 10.84
N LEU A 48 -23.89 12.06 11.59
CA LEU A 48 -22.56 12.52 11.96
C LEU A 48 -21.99 11.75 13.16
N PRO A 49 -20.69 11.50 13.13
CA PRO A 49 -20.05 10.37 13.81
C PRO A 49 -19.51 10.72 15.21
N LEU A 50 -20.32 11.34 16.05
CA LEU A 50 -20.02 11.48 17.49
C LEU A 50 -20.67 10.37 18.33
N GLN A 51 -21.38 9.46 17.67
CA GLN A 51 -21.95 8.25 18.26
C GLN A 51 -21.29 7.01 17.63
N TYR A 52 -21.60 5.85 18.17
CA TYR A 52 -21.24 4.59 17.51
C TYR A 52 -21.76 4.56 16.06
N ALA A 53 -20.91 4.13 15.14
CA ALA A 53 -21.32 4.01 13.75
C ALA A 53 -22.45 2.98 13.63
N SER A 54 -23.49 3.31 12.86
CA SER A 54 -24.59 2.40 12.57
C SER A 54 -24.21 1.26 11.61
N ASN A 55 -23.01 1.32 11.03
CA ASN A 55 -22.54 0.36 10.03
C ASN A 55 -21.08 0.02 10.28
N THR A 56 -20.75 -1.26 10.37
CA THR A 56 -19.39 -1.77 10.56
C THR A 56 -18.48 -1.50 9.35
N LEU A 57 -19.03 -1.31 8.15
CA LEU A 57 -18.26 -1.00 6.93
C LEU A 57 -17.68 0.43 6.92
N GLY A 58 -18.18 1.31 7.80
CA GLY A 58 -17.79 2.73 7.85
C GLY A 58 -18.97 3.66 7.58
N THR A 59 -18.77 4.98 7.74
CA THR A 59 -19.87 5.95 7.57
C THR A 59 -20.38 5.97 6.13
N PRO A 60 -21.71 5.97 5.90
CA PRO A 60 -22.27 5.95 4.54
C PRO A 60 -21.78 7.12 3.68
N ASN A 61 -21.76 8.33 4.27
CA ASN A 61 -21.28 9.53 3.57
C ASN A 61 -19.82 9.36 3.08
N PHE A 62 -18.91 8.94 3.94
CA PHE A 62 -17.50 8.75 3.54
C PHE A 62 -17.38 7.70 2.44
N ARG A 63 -18.08 6.56 2.56
CA ARG A 63 -18.04 5.49 1.55
C ARG A 63 -18.57 5.96 0.19
N ALA A 64 -19.65 6.75 0.17
CA ALA A 64 -20.20 7.33 -1.07
C ALA A 64 -19.22 8.33 -1.71
N VAL A 65 -18.66 9.22 -0.92
CA VAL A 65 -17.67 10.21 -1.40
C VAL A 65 -16.39 9.52 -1.87
N LEU A 66 -15.89 8.52 -1.12
CA LEU A 66 -14.73 7.72 -1.50
C LEU A 66 -14.99 6.95 -2.80
N SER A 67 -16.17 6.34 -2.95
CA SER A 67 -16.62 5.67 -4.18
C SER A 67 -16.52 6.61 -5.39
N SER A 68 -17.05 7.82 -5.27
CA SER A 68 -17.01 8.84 -6.32
C SER A 68 -15.58 9.28 -6.66
N PHE A 69 -14.75 9.48 -5.63
CA PHE A 69 -13.34 9.83 -5.82
C PHE A 69 -12.58 8.70 -6.54
N LEU A 70 -12.65 7.48 -6.03
CA LEU A 70 -11.93 6.34 -6.60
C LEU A 70 -12.42 6.01 -8.02
N SER A 71 -13.73 6.10 -8.29
CA SER A 71 -14.28 5.88 -9.63
C SER A 71 -13.70 6.84 -10.65
N ARG A 72 -13.52 8.11 -10.27
CA ARG A 72 -12.91 9.13 -11.13
C ARG A 72 -11.41 8.85 -11.34
N GLU A 73 -10.67 8.60 -10.26
CA GLU A 73 -9.22 8.38 -10.34
C GLU A 73 -8.83 7.09 -11.06
N TYR A 74 -9.66 6.05 -10.94
CA TYR A 74 -9.43 4.77 -11.63
C TYR A 74 -10.03 4.71 -13.04
N GLY A 75 -10.88 5.67 -13.41
CA GLY A 75 -11.59 5.65 -14.69
C GLY A 75 -12.55 4.47 -14.84
N SER A 76 -12.99 3.88 -13.74
CA SER A 76 -13.89 2.73 -13.70
C SER A 76 -14.75 2.77 -12.43
N PRO A 77 -16.00 2.25 -12.46
CA PRO A 77 -16.88 2.26 -11.29
C PRO A 77 -16.28 1.57 -10.06
N VAL A 78 -16.44 2.19 -8.90
CA VAL A 78 -16.13 1.64 -7.58
C VAL A 78 -17.38 1.72 -6.73
N PRO A 79 -18.16 0.63 -6.59
CA PRO A 79 -19.40 0.66 -5.81
C PRO A 79 -19.14 0.95 -4.33
N ALA A 80 -19.93 1.82 -3.69
CA ALA A 80 -19.81 2.11 -2.26
C ALA A 80 -20.00 0.84 -1.40
N ALA A 81 -20.84 -0.11 -1.85
CA ALA A 81 -21.03 -1.41 -1.21
C ALA A 81 -19.78 -2.30 -1.22
N SER A 82 -18.82 -2.04 -2.11
CA SER A 82 -17.52 -2.74 -2.21
C SER A 82 -16.43 -2.07 -1.39
N LEU A 83 -16.75 -1.07 -0.56
CA LEU A 83 -15.79 -0.32 0.25
C LEU A 83 -16.00 -0.58 1.73
N PHE A 84 -14.90 -0.75 2.44
CA PHE A 84 -14.83 -0.92 3.89
C PHE A 84 -13.76 0.02 4.48
N THR A 85 -14.12 0.81 5.49
CA THR A 85 -13.20 1.77 6.13
C THR A 85 -12.23 1.07 7.06
N THR A 86 -10.94 1.44 6.99
CA THR A 86 -9.89 0.92 7.87
C THR A 86 -9.06 2.03 8.50
N ASN A 87 -8.32 1.71 9.56
CA ASN A 87 -7.30 2.60 10.15
C ASN A 87 -5.96 2.51 9.38
N GLY A 88 -6.01 2.62 8.06
CA GLY A 88 -4.87 2.47 7.15
C GLY A 88 -4.58 1.00 6.78
N VAL A 89 -3.55 0.80 5.93
CA VAL A 89 -3.18 -0.52 5.37
C VAL A 89 -2.94 -1.57 6.44
N SER A 90 -2.15 -1.25 7.48
CA SER A 90 -1.81 -2.24 8.52
C SER A 90 -3.05 -2.82 9.20
N HIS A 91 -4.06 -1.97 9.50
CA HIS A 91 -5.33 -2.42 10.04
C HIS A 91 -6.16 -3.20 9.01
N GLY A 92 -6.13 -2.80 7.73
CA GLY A 92 -6.76 -3.55 6.66
C GLY A 92 -6.21 -4.97 6.53
N LEU A 93 -4.89 -5.11 6.56
CA LEU A 93 -4.22 -6.43 6.54
C LEU A 93 -4.55 -7.26 7.80
N GLU A 94 -4.52 -6.63 8.98
CA GLU A 94 -4.89 -7.25 10.26
C GLU A 94 -6.32 -7.85 10.19
N LEU A 95 -7.28 -7.05 9.74
CA LEU A 95 -8.67 -7.48 9.60
C LEU A 95 -8.84 -8.59 8.56
N ALA A 96 -8.18 -8.45 7.39
CA ALA A 96 -8.24 -9.43 6.33
C ALA A 96 -7.64 -10.77 6.76
N CYS A 97 -6.45 -10.77 7.38
CA CYS A 97 -5.84 -11.98 7.92
C CYS A 97 -6.76 -12.67 8.93
N GLY A 98 -7.28 -11.91 9.89
CA GLY A 98 -8.15 -12.46 10.92
C GLY A 98 -9.50 -12.98 10.44
N ALA A 99 -10.03 -12.43 9.31
CA ALA A 99 -11.28 -12.86 8.73
C ALA A 99 -11.13 -14.03 7.73
N LEU A 100 -10.02 -14.03 6.97
CA LEU A 100 -9.88 -14.89 5.79
C LEU A 100 -8.94 -16.08 6.02
N ALA A 101 -8.13 -16.07 7.08
CA ALA A 101 -7.18 -17.13 7.38
C ALA A 101 -7.29 -17.61 8.84
N ARG A 102 -6.65 -18.73 9.13
CA ARG A 102 -6.54 -19.34 10.47
C ARG A 102 -5.07 -19.56 10.82
N PRO A 103 -4.70 -19.67 12.09
CA PRO A 103 -3.35 -20.06 12.48
C PRO A 103 -2.89 -21.32 11.75
N SER A 104 -1.64 -21.32 11.28
CA SER A 104 -0.98 -22.35 10.46
C SER A 104 -1.37 -22.37 8.97
N ASP A 105 -2.33 -21.56 8.52
CA ASP A 105 -2.54 -21.35 7.10
C ASP A 105 -1.31 -20.70 6.45
N VAL A 106 -1.16 -20.94 5.14
CA VAL A 106 -0.04 -20.40 4.37
C VAL A 106 -0.42 -19.07 3.73
N VAL A 107 0.46 -18.07 3.91
CA VAL A 107 0.47 -16.85 3.12
C VAL A 107 1.69 -16.83 2.22
N LEU A 108 1.46 -16.76 0.90
CA LEU A 108 2.52 -16.50 -0.06
C LEU A 108 2.82 -15.00 -0.07
N CYS A 109 4.09 -14.62 -0.15
CA CYS A 109 4.52 -13.23 -0.29
C CYS A 109 5.44 -13.11 -1.50
N GLU A 110 5.26 -12.06 -2.31
CA GLU A 110 6.29 -11.72 -3.29
C GLU A 110 7.62 -11.44 -2.59
N GLU A 111 8.74 -11.75 -3.23
CA GLU A 111 10.07 -11.51 -2.70
C GLU A 111 10.93 -10.75 -3.75
N PRO A 112 11.47 -9.57 -3.42
CA PRO A 112 11.36 -8.85 -2.12
C PRO A 112 9.99 -8.15 -1.95
N THR A 113 9.61 -7.87 -0.68
CA THR A 113 8.33 -7.24 -0.35
C THR A 113 8.41 -6.21 0.79
N TYR A 114 7.25 -5.65 1.15
CA TYR A 114 7.09 -4.81 2.33
C TYR A 114 7.22 -5.65 3.61
N PHE A 115 8.41 -5.67 4.16
CA PHE A 115 8.82 -6.54 5.27
C PHE A 115 8.01 -6.39 6.58
N LEU A 116 7.38 -5.23 6.82
CA LEU A 116 6.55 -5.04 8.01
C LEU A 116 5.22 -5.81 7.93
N ALA A 117 4.76 -6.20 6.75
CA ALA A 117 3.60 -7.07 6.59
C ALA A 117 3.87 -8.47 7.18
N HIS A 118 5.11 -8.96 7.11
CA HIS A 118 5.49 -10.24 7.71
C HIS A 118 5.18 -10.33 9.20
N GLN A 119 5.29 -9.21 9.95
CA GLN A 119 4.96 -9.22 11.37
C GLN A 119 3.46 -9.41 11.59
N ILE A 120 2.61 -8.76 10.77
CA ILE A 120 1.15 -8.94 10.84
C ILE A 120 0.80 -10.41 10.58
N PHE A 121 1.41 -11.05 9.58
CA PHE A 121 1.16 -12.44 9.27
C PHE A 121 1.61 -13.38 10.41
N LYS A 122 2.75 -13.09 11.05
CA LYS A 122 3.23 -13.82 12.23
C LYS A 122 2.31 -13.69 13.44
N ASP A 123 1.77 -12.48 13.67
CA ASP A 123 0.84 -12.22 14.77
C ASP A 123 -0.45 -13.05 14.62
N HIS A 124 -0.86 -13.36 13.39
CA HIS A 124 -1.95 -14.29 13.07
C HIS A 124 -1.54 -15.77 13.04
N GLY A 125 -0.29 -16.09 13.32
CA GLY A 125 0.23 -17.47 13.29
C GLY A 125 0.29 -18.06 11.88
N LEU A 126 0.35 -17.23 10.83
CA LEU A 126 0.44 -17.71 9.44
C LEU A 126 1.86 -18.17 9.10
N LYS A 127 1.95 -19.15 8.21
CA LYS A 127 3.22 -19.61 7.63
C LYS A 127 3.53 -18.80 6.39
N ILE A 128 4.62 -18.02 6.43
CA ILE A 128 5.06 -17.20 5.32
C ILE A 128 5.92 -18.03 4.38
N VAL A 129 5.63 -17.96 3.08
CA VAL A 129 6.41 -18.60 2.01
C VAL A 129 6.66 -17.57 0.91
N GLY A 130 7.92 -17.35 0.55
CA GLY A 130 8.32 -16.42 -0.49
C GLY A 130 8.06 -16.97 -1.90
N VAL A 131 7.69 -16.08 -2.81
CA VAL A 131 7.59 -16.34 -4.26
C VAL A 131 8.45 -15.34 -5.00
N GLU A 132 9.24 -15.83 -5.93
CA GLU A 132 10.20 -15.04 -6.68
C GLU A 132 9.54 -13.91 -7.49
N SER A 133 10.20 -12.77 -7.52
CA SER A 133 9.87 -11.62 -8.37
C SER A 133 11.05 -11.26 -9.26
N ASP A 134 10.76 -10.53 -10.32
CA ASP A 134 11.75 -9.89 -11.19
C ASP A 134 11.47 -8.38 -11.31
N ARG A 135 12.11 -7.72 -12.26
CA ARG A 135 11.89 -6.28 -12.52
C ARG A 135 10.43 -5.90 -12.82
N ASP A 136 9.60 -6.87 -13.23
CA ASP A 136 8.18 -6.71 -13.54
C ASP A 136 7.27 -7.20 -12.39
N GLY A 137 7.84 -7.46 -11.20
CA GLY A 137 7.13 -7.93 -10.01
C GLY A 137 7.01 -9.46 -9.95
N LEU A 138 5.98 -9.95 -9.27
CA LEU A 138 5.77 -11.37 -9.00
C LEU A 138 5.84 -12.24 -10.27
N ARG A 139 6.64 -13.31 -10.24
CA ARG A 139 6.76 -14.31 -11.31
C ARG A 139 5.58 -15.28 -11.27
N THR A 140 4.51 -14.91 -11.98
CA THR A 140 3.28 -15.70 -12.04
C THR A 140 3.46 -17.05 -12.76
N ASP A 141 4.41 -17.15 -13.66
CA ASP A 141 4.81 -18.39 -14.30
C ASP A 141 5.47 -19.39 -13.32
N ILE A 142 6.36 -18.88 -12.45
CA ILE A 142 6.97 -19.69 -11.38
C ILE A 142 5.91 -20.09 -10.35
N LEU A 143 5.03 -19.17 -9.96
CA LEU A 143 3.93 -19.45 -9.06
C LEU A 143 3.05 -20.57 -9.62
N ALA A 144 2.63 -20.48 -10.88
CA ALA A 144 1.81 -21.49 -11.56
C ALA A 144 2.48 -22.86 -11.57
N ALA A 145 3.75 -22.91 -11.97
CA ALA A 145 4.51 -24.17 -12.00
C ALA A 145 4.59 -24.84 -10.62
N LYS A 146 4.92 -24.06 -9.58
CA LYS A 146 5.08 -24.55 -8.21
C LYS A 146 3.74 -24.95 -7.54
N LEU A 147 2.64 -24.31 -7.92
CA LEU A 147 1.30 -24.73 -7.48
C LEU A 147 0.89 -26.03 -8.16
N ALA A 148 1.16 -26.18 -9.46
CA ALA A 148 0.79 -27.35 -10.25
C ALA A 148 1.59 -28.60 -9.84
N ASP A 149 2.88 -28.48 -9.53
CA ASP A 149 3.75 -29.60 -9.14
C ASP A 149 3.70 -29.92 -7.63
N GLY A 150 2.99 -29.10 -6.85
CA GLY A 150 2.84 -29.28 -5.40
C GLY A 150 4.09 -28.91 -4.58
N SER A 151 5.10 -28.26 -5.17
CA SER A 151 6.29 -27.78 -4.47
C SER A 151 6.02 -26.58 -3.55
N LEU A 152 4.92 -25.84 -3.79
CA LEU A 152 4.37 -24.88 -2.84
C LEU A 152 3.24 -25.52 -2.04
N PRO A 153 3.19 -25.28 -0.71
CA PRO A 153 2.04 -25.66 0.09
C PRO A 153 0.80 -24.89 -0.38
N LYS A 154 -0.41 -25.48 -0.29
CA LYS A 154 -1.66 -24.84 -0.68
C LYS A 154 -1.81 -23.50 0.10
N PRO A 155 -1.82 -22.35 -0.59
CA PRO A 155 -1.96 -21.06 0.08
C PRO A 155 -3.41 -20.82 0.49
N LYS A 156 -3.60 -20.02 1.54
CA LYS A 156 -4.88 -19.40 1.88
C LYS A 156 -4.90 -17.94 1.46
N LEU A 157 -3.75 -17.27 1.55
CA LEU A 157 -3.55 -15.89 1.15
C LEU A 157 -2.31 -15.75 0.26
N LEU A 158 -2.32 -14.74 -0.61
CA LEU A 158 -1.12 -14.24 -1.28
C LEU A 158 -1.07 -12.73 -1.10
N TYR A 159 0.05 -12.20 -0.61
CA TYR A 159 0.28 -10.76 -0.41
C TYR A 159 1.31 -10.22 -1.41
N LEU A 160 0.99 -9.09 -2.02
CA LEU A 160 1.91 -8.36 -2.89
C LEU A 160 1.58 -6.86 -2.93
N VAL A 161 2.53 -6.05 -3.39
CA VAL A 161 2.33 -4.63 -3.75
C VAL A 161 2.34 -4.51 -5.28
N PRO A 162 1.17 -4.64 -5.96
CA PRO A 162 1.12 -4.89 -7.40
C PRO A 162 1.48 -3.69 -8.27
N THR A 163 1.54 -2.48 -7.68
CA THR A 163 1.85 -1.23 -8.40
C THR A 163 2.86 -0.44 -7.60
N HIS A 164 3.98 -0.07 -8.24
CA HIS A 164 5.11 0.63 -7.63
C HIS A 164 5.59 -0.02 -6.33
N GLY A 165 5.87 -1.32 -6.40
CA GLY A 165 6.16 -2.20 -5.28
C GLY A 165 7.19 -1.64 -4.28
N ASN A 166 7.03 -2.00 -3.03
CA ASN A 166 7.99 -1.75 -1.98
C ASN A 166 8.71 -3.05 -1.64
N PRO A 167 10.00 -3.19 -1.93
CA PRO A 167 11.00 -2.16 -2.20
C PRO A 167 11.28 -1.90 -3.69
N SER A 168 10.80 -2.75 -4.59
CA SER A 168 11.32 -2.89 -5.96
C SER A 168 11.00 -1.70 -6.88
N GLY A 169 9.93 -0.94 -6.60
CA GLY A 169 9.36 0.02 -7.54
C GLY A 169 8.63 -0.65 -8.73
N ALA A 170 8.67 -1.97 -8.83
CA ALA A 170 8.06 -2.72 -9.93
C ALA A 170 6.54 -2.56 -9.97
N SER A 171 5.99 -2.65 -11.18
CA SER A 171 4.53 -2.70 -11.39
C SER A 171 4.17 -3.95 -12.18
N LEU A 172 3.32 -4.78 -11.61
CA LEU A 172 2.90 -6.04 -12.21
C LEU A 172 2.17 -5.79 -13.52
N PRO A 173 2.64 -6.29 -14.69
CA PRO A 173 2.01 -6.06 -15.97
C PRO A 173 0.60 -6.65 -16.06
N ALA A 174 -0.23 -6.09 -16.96
CA ALA A 174 -1.63 -6.51 -17.13
C ALA A 174 -1.79 -8.02 -17.33
N GLU A 175 -0.88 -8.65 -18.06
CA GLU A 175 -0.93 -10.09 -18.29
C GLU A 175 -0.70 -10.90 -17.03
N ARG A 176 0.32 -10.53 -16.23
CA ARG A 176 0.57 -11.18 -14.93
C ARG A 176 -0.56 -10.92 -13.94
N ARG A 177 -1.25 -9.77 -14.00
CA ARG A 177 -2.46 -9.50 -13.18
C ARG A 177 -3.57 -10.48 -13.51
N ARG A 178 -3.85 -10.73 -14.82
CA ARG A 178 -4.84 -11.74 -15.25
C ARG A 178 -4.47 -13.13 -14.78
N GLN A 179 -3.21 -13.53 -14.99
CA GLN A 179 -2.70 -14.84 -14.58
C GLN A 179 -2.80 -15.05 -13.07
N LEU A 180 -2.43 -14.04 -12.27
CA LEU A 180 -2.51 -14.14 -10.81
C LEU A 180 -3.94 -14.33 -10.33
N VAL A 181 -4.90 -13.58 -10.87
CA VAL A 181 -6.30 -13.70 -10.48
C VAL A 181 -6.85 -15.07 -10.91
N ALA A 182 -6.52 -15.55 -12.11
CA ALA A 182 -6.90 -16.89 -12.57
C ALA A 182 -6.34 -18.01 -11.67
N LEU A 183 -5.07 -17.89 -11.23
CA LEU A 183 -4.46 -18.82 -10.27
C LEU A 183 -5.15 -18.76 -8.90
N ALA A 184 -5.55 -17.56 -8.45
CA ALA A 184 -6.27 -17.40 -7.19
C ALA A 184 -7.64 -18.11 -7.23
N GLU A 185 -8.35 -18.00 -8.35
CA GLU A 185 -9.62 -18.68 -8.59
C GLU A 185 -9.42 -20.21 -8.68
N GLU A 186 -8.45 -20.68 -9.49
CA GLU A 186 -8.17 -22.11 -9.69
C GLU A 186 -7.78 -22.84 -8.40
N HIS A 187 -6.94 -22.19 -7.57
CA HIS A 187 -6.39 -22.78 -6.35
C HIS A 187 -7.10 -22.38 -5.05
N ASP A 188 -8.18 -21.58 -5.15
CA ASP A 188 -9.02 -21.10 -4.01
C ASP A 188 -8.21 -20.41 -2.91
N PHE A 189 -7.48 -19.35 -3.28
CA PHE A 189 -6.85 -18.45 -2.33
C PHE A 189 -7.23 -16.99 -2.59
N VAL A 190 -7.04 -16.13 -1.59
CA VAL A 190 -7.33 -14.70 -1.70
C VAL A 190 -6.04 -13.90 -1.84
N VAL A 191 -6.02 -13.00 -2.82
CA VAL A 191 -4.93 -12.06 -3.04
C VAL A 191 -5.17 -10.78 -2.23
N LEU A 192 -4.26 -10.45 -1.32
CA LEU A 192 -4.21 -9.18 -0.62
C LEU A 192 -3.32 -8.22 -1.43
N ALA A 193 -3.94 -7.38 -2.24
CA ALA A 193 -3.27 -6.39 -3.07
C ALA A 193 -3.08 -5.09 -2.27
N ASP A 194 -1.86 -4.79 -1.86
CA ASP A 194 -1.51 -3.54 -1.18
C ASP A 194 -1.34 -2.43 -2.22
N ASP A 195 -2.45 -1.76 -2.51
CA ASP A 195 -2.58 -0.74 -3.56
C ASP A 195 -2.23 0.69 -3.07
N VAL A 196 -1.45 0.80 -1.99
CA VAL A 196 -1.11 2.07 -1.32
C VAL A 196 -0.43 3.09 -2.25
N TYR A 197 0.20 2.65 -3.33
CA TYR A 197 0.86 3.49 -4.33
C TYR A 197 0.08 3.61 -5.65
N GLN A 198 -1.07 2.93 -5.81
CA GLN A 198 -1.83 2.90 -7.07
C GLN A 198 -2.15 4.29 -7.63
N LEU A 199 -2.41 5.27 -6.76
CA LEU A 199 -2.72 6.65 -7.15
C LEU A 199 -1.48 7.55 -7.30
N LEU A 200 -0.31 7.10 -6.83
CA LEU A 200 0.97 7.80 -7.00
C LEU A 200 1.68 7.28 -8.25
N ASP A 201 1.05 7.46 -9.38
CA ASP A 201 1.49 6.97 -10.69
C ASP A 201 1.47 8.13 -11.68
N TRP A 202 2.63 8.50 -12.21
CA TRP A 202 2.77 9.59 -13.19
C TRP A 202 2.96 9.10 -14.62
N ARG A 203 2.71 7.81 -14.90
CA ARG A 203 2.66 7.29 -16.28
C ARG A 203 1.46 7.83 -17.02
N ALA A 204 1.61 7.97 -18.33
CA ALA A 204 0.49 8.31 -19.21
C ALA A 204 -0.53 7.15 -19.28
N ASP A 205 -0.03 5.92 -19.40
CA ASP A 205 -0.84 4.70 -19.48
C ASP A 205 -0.83 3.98 -18.12
N LYS A 206 -1.75 4.38 -17.24
CA LYS A 206 -1.89 3.77 -15.92
C LYS A 206 -2.47 2.36 -16.03
N LEU A 207 -1.88 1.42 -15.30
CA LEU A 207 -2.42 0.06 -15.24
C LEU A 207 -3.69 0.02 -14.38
N PRO A 208 -4.75 -0.67 -14.83
CA PRO A 208 -5.89 -0.97 -13.96
C PRO A 208 -5.42 -1.75 -12.72
N ARG A 209 -6.00 -1.46 -11.56
CA ARG A 209 -5.65 -2.17 -10.33
C ARG A 209 -5.99 -3.67 -10.42
N LEU A 210 -5.31 -4.50 -9.61
CA LEU A 210 -5.44 -5.95 -9.66
C LEU A 210 -6.91 -6.42 -9.48
N LEU A 211 -7.65 -5.79 -8.58
CA LEU A 211 -9.07 -6.09 -8.33
C LEU A 211 -9.96 -5.97 -9.58
N SER A 212 -9.59 -5.12 -10.55
CA SER A 212 -10.36 -4.97 -11.80
C SER A 212 -10.37 -6.23 -12.68
N TYR A 213 -9.52 -7.20 -12.39
CA TYR A 213 -9.47 -8.49 -13.09
C TYR A 213 -10.31 -9.57 -12.40
N ASP A 214 -10.77 -9.36 -11.17
CA ASP A 214 -11.65 -10.28 -10.43
C ASP A 214 -13.05 -10.29 -11.05
N ALA A 215 -13.53 -11.47 -11.44
CA ALA A 215 -14.81 -11.61 -12.15
C ALA A 215 -16.01 -11.23 -11.27
N ALA A 216 -16.03 -11.69 -10.01
CA ALA A 216 -17.12 -11.39 -9.08
C ALA A 216 -17.23 -9.90 -8.77
N TYR A 217 -16.08 -9.21 -8.66
CA TYR A 217 -16.05 -7.75 -8.50
C TYR A 217 -16.58 -7.03 -9.76
N ARG A 218 -16.19 -7.46 -10.97
CA ARG A 218 -16.65 -6.86 -12.24
C ARG A 218 -18.14 -6.99 -12.45
N GLU A 219 -18.74 -8.14 -12.12
CA GLU A 219 -20.18 -8.36 -12.17
C GLU A 219 -20.95 -7.39 -11.25
N ARG A 220 -20.43 -7.14 -10.07
CA ARG A 220 -21.00 -6.15 -9.13
C ARG A 220 -20.88 -4.71 -9.66
N CYS A 221 -19.73 -4.34 -10.25
CA CYS A 221 -19.59 -3.02 -10.87
C CYS A 221 -20.56 -2.80 -12.03
N ALA A 222 -20.80 -3.82 -12.85
CA ALA A 222 -21.74 -3.76 -13.95
C ALA A 222 -23.20 -3.56 -13.46
N SER A 223 -23.59 -4.26 -12.38
CA SER A 223 -24.92 -4.13 -11.78
C SER A 223 -25.18 -2.75 -11.17
N ALA A 224 -24.17 -2.14 -10.56
CA ALA A 224 -24.29 -0.82 -9.93
C ALA A 224 -24.36 0.34 -10.94
N GLY A 225 -23.88 0.14 -12.18
CA GLY A 225 -23.92 1.17 -13.24
C GLY A 225 -25.30 1.36 -13.89
N ASP A 226 -26.21 0.39 -13.77
CA ASP A 226 -27.51 0.38 -14.44
C ASP A 226 -28.70 0.89 -13.58
N GLY A 227 -28.45 1.19 -12.33
CA GLY A 227 -29.44 1.73 -11.40
C GLY A 227 -28.75 2.34 -10.20
N GLY A 228 -28.94 3.64 -9.99
CA GLY A 228 -28.50 4.28 -8.76
C GLY A 228 -29.14 3.61 -7.54
N GLU A 229 -28.58 2.52 -7.09
CA GLU A 229 -28.95 1.91 -5.81
C GLU A 229 -28.76 2.94 -4.70
N ARG A 230 -29.87 3.45 -4.20
CA ARG A 230 -29.87 4.08 -2.89
C ARG A 230 -29.47 3.00 -1.90
N ASP A 231 -28.51 3.31 -1.03
CA ASP A 231 -28.10 2.48 0.12
C ASP A 231 -29.29 2.41 1.12
N ASP A 232 -30.44 1.80 0.71
CA ASP A 232 -31.57 1.56 1.57
C ASP A 232 -31.34 0.41 2.58
N ASP A 233 -30.20 -0.29 2.47
CA ASP A 233 -29.73 -1.30 3.44
C ASP A 233 -28.99 -0.69 4.65
N ALA A 234 -29.18 0.60 4.93
CA ALA A 234 -28.85 1.16 6.23
C ALA A 234 -29.87 0.70 7.29
N ALA A 235 -30.10 -0.61 7.39
CA ALA A 235 -30.75 -1.16 8.57
C ALA A 235 -29.85 -0.81 9.76
N ALA A 236 -30.38 0.02 10.66
CA ALA A 236 -29.69 0.41 11.87
C ALA A 236 -29.18 -0.86 12.57
N TYR A 237 -27.89 -0.95 12.83
CA TYR A 237 -27.31 -2.04 13.60
C TYR A 237 -28.04 -2.14 14.95
N ASP A 238 -28.76 -3.23 15.14
CA ASP A 238 -29.39 -3.57 16.43
C ASP A 238 -28.44 -4.57 17.14
N PRO A 239 -27.74 -4.12 18.18
CA PRO A 239 -26.80 -4.97 18.92
C PRO A 239 -27.47 -6.15 19.64
N SER A 240 -28.81 -6.19 19.72
CA SER A 240 -29.55 -7.29 20.31
C SER A 240 -29.86 -8.42 19.32
N GLN A 241 -29.69 -8.19 18.00
CA GLN A 241 -29.88 -9.21 16.99
C GLN A 241 -28.58 -9.98 16.77
N THR A 242 -28.62 -11.25 17.10
CA THR A 242 -27.57 -12.21 16.72
C THR A 242 -27.52 -12.24 15.18
N PRO A 243 -26.36 -11.99 14.55
CA PRO A 243 -26.27 -12.12 13.11
C PRO A 243 -26.73 -13.53 12.71
N PRO A 244 -27.47 -13.68 11.60
CA PRO A 244 -27.92 -14.97 11.18
C PRO A 244 -26.69 -15.88 10.97
N SER A 245 -26.61 -16.97 11.72
CA SER A 245 -25.63 -18.04 11.52
C SER A 245 -26.01 -18.79 10.24
N GLY A 246 -25.75 -18.16 9.11
CA GLY A 246 -25.97 -18.70 7.78
C GLY A 246 -24.65 -19.03 7.12
N ALA A 247 -24.16 -20.25 7.36
CA ALA A 247 -23.42 -20.98 6.34
C ALA A 247 -24.43 -21.22 5.18
N GLY A 248 -24.76 -20.14 4.44
CA GLY A 248 -25.70 -20.16 3.33
C GLY A 248 -24.91 -20.32 2.04
N GLU A 249 -25.31 -21.34 1.31
CA GLU A 249 -25.23 -21.57 -0.12
C GLU A 249 -24.20 -20.74 -0.92
N LYS A 250 -23.26 -21.44 -1.55
CA LYS A 250 -22.36 -20.94 -2.61
C LYS A 250 -23.21 -20.41 -3.76
N SER A 251 -23.58 -19.14 -3.71
CA SER A 251 -24.14 -18.41 -4.84
C SER A 251 -23.06 -17.48 -5.42
N GLY A 252 -22.52 -17.85 -6.58
CA GLY A 252 -21.49 -17.08 -7.27
C GLY A 252 -20.10 -17.22 -6.63
N SER A 253 -19.03 -16.93 -7.36
CA SER A 253 -17.69 -16.90 -6.78
C SER A 253 -17.60 -15.75 -5.75
N ASP A 254 -17.04 -16.03 -4.57
CA ASP A 254 -16.89 -15.06 -3.49
C ASP A 254 -15.89 -13.94 -3.81
N GLY A 255 -15.29 -13.95 -5.02
CA GLY A 255 -14.16 -13.11 -5.38
C GLY A 255 -12.85 -13.60 -4.74
N HIS A 256 -11.73 -13.22 -5.34
CA HIS A 256 -10.41 -13.68 -4.93
C HIS A 256 -9.40 -12.56 -4.69
N VAL A 257 -9.84 -11.28 -4.76
CA VAL A 257 -8.96 -10.13 -4.55
C VAL A 257 -9.54 -9.19 -3.51
N VAL A 258 -8.70 -8.79 -2.55
CA VAL A 258 -8.94 -7.69 -1.62
C VAL A 258 -7.89 -6.63 -1.89
N SER A 259 -8.30 -5.48 -2.42
CA SER A 259 -7.45 -4.30 -2.57
C SER A 259 -7.41 -3.52 -1.26
N VAL A 260 -6.23 -3.16 -0.80
CA VAL A 260 -6.00 -2.43 0.45
C VAL A 260 -5.45 -1.05 0.13
N GLY A 261 -6.28 -0.03 0.27
CA GLY A 261 -5.91 1.35 -0.01
C GLY A 261 -5.72 2.19 1.24
N SER A 262 -5.06 3.35 1.10
CA SER A 262 -4.82 4.24 2.25
C SER A 262 -4.56 5.68 1.86
N PHE A 263 -5.01 6.61 2.69
CA PHE A 263 -4.64 8.03 2.63
C PHE A 263 -3.23 8.32 3.17
N THR A 264 -2.56 7.34 3.74
CA THR A 264 -1.22 7.49 4.35
C THR A 264 -0.20 8.10 3.38
N LYS A 265 -0.24 7.73 2.11
CA LYS A 265 0.74 8.15 1.10
C LYS A 265 0.25 9.28 0.20
N ILE A 266 -1.05 9.47 0.09
CA ILE A 266 -1.68 10.42 -0.83
C ILE A 266 -2.30 11.64 -0.13
N LEU A 267 -2.34 11.65 1.21
CA LEU A 267 -2.88 12.77 1.99
C LEU A 267 -2.05 13.03 3.24
N SER A 268 -2.17 12.17 4.26
CA SER A 268 -1.41 12.33 5.50
C SER A 268 -1.32 11.02 6.28
N PRO A 269 -0.11 10.60 6.71
CA PRO A 269 0.08 9.39 7.49
C PRO A 269 -0.56 9.45 8.89
N GLY A 270 -0.67 10.64 9.47
CA GLY A 270 -1.22 10.87 10.81
C GLY A 270 -2.73 10.63 10.92
N LEU A 271 -3.47 10.67 9.82
CA LEU A 271 -4.93 10.44 9.81
C LEU A 271 -5.31 9.01 10.13
N ARG A 272 -4.41 8.06 9.92
CA ARG A 272 -4.71 6.63 10.13
C ARG A 272 -6.03 6.21 9.48
N LEU A 273 -6.24 6.56 8.20
CA LEU A 273 -7.43 6.23 7.43
C LEU A 273 -7.05 5.51 6.13
N GLY A 274 -7.84 4.50 5.79
CA GLY A 274 -7.71 3.71 4.58
C GLY A 274 -9.00 2.95 4.28
N TRP A 275 -8.95 2.05 3.34
CA TRP A 275 -10.09 1.23 2.94
C TRP A 275 -9.66 -0.16 2.47
N LEU A 276 -10.59 -1.11 2.57
CA LEU A 276 -10.58 -2.31 1.75
C LEU A 276 -11.58 -2.12 0.61
N GLU A 277 -11.27 -2.66 -0.53
CA GLU A 277 -12.17 -2.77 -1.67
C GLU A 277 -12.16 -4.22 -2.15
N ALA A 278 -13.32 -4.85 -2.17
CA ALA A 278 -13.48 -6.24 -2.54
C ALA A 278 -14.94 -6.55 -2.90
N ALA A 279 -15.19 -7.79 -3.32
CA ALA A 279 -16.55 -8.30 -3.43
C ALA A 279 -17.26 -8.24 -2.06
N PRO A 280 -18.57 -7.89 -2.01
CA PRO A 280 -19.30 -7.74 -0.75
C PRO A 280 -19.26 -8.97 0.16
N SER A 281 -19.22 -10.18 -0.39
CA SER A 281 -19.08 -11.43 0.38
C SER A 281 -17.79 -11.51 1.19
N LEU A 282 -16.67 -11.05 0.64
CA LEU A 282 -15.39 -10.96 1.37
C LEU A 282 -15.46 -9.89 2.47
N LEU A 283 -16.05 -8.72 2.17
CA LEU A 283 -16.20 -7.64 3.15
C LEU A 283 -17.15 -8.01 4.29
N ALA A 284 -18.20 -8.78 4.03
CA ALA A 284 -19.10 -9.31 5.06
C ALA A 284 -18.34 -10.13 6.10
N ARG A 285 -17.41 -11.01 5.67
CA ARG A 285 -16.56 -11.79 6.58
C ARG A 285 -15.65 -10.92 7.44
N VAL A 286 -15.15 -9.81 6.87
CA VAL A 286 -14.36 -8.81 7.62
C VAL A 286 -15.26 -8.10 8.63
N ALA A 287 -16.48 -7.70 8.25
CA ALA A 287 -17.41 -6.97 9.09
C ALA A 287 -17.87 -7.75 10.34
N GLU A 288 -17.84 -9.08 10.29
CA GLU A 288 -18.17 -9.97 11.41
C GLU A 288 -17.08 -10.05 12.51
N ARG A 289 -15.93 -9.39 12.32
CA ARG A 289 -14.87 -9.41 13.34
C ARG A 289 -15.33 -8.76 14.64
N GLY A 290 -15.11 -9.44 15.76
CA GLY A 290 -15.58 -9.02 17.09
C GLY A 290 -15.19 -7.59 17.47
N TYR A 291 -14.01 -7.12 17.06
CA TYR A 291 -13.59 -5.73 17.22
C TYR A 291 -14.57 -4.73 16.58
N LEU A 292 -15.04 -5.03 15.36
CA LEU A 292 -15.95 -4.17 14.59
C LEU A 292 -17.37 -4.27 15.12
N VAL A 293 -17.85 -5.49 15.39
CA VAL A 293 -19.19 -5.74 15.96
C VAL A 293 -19.33 -5.06 17.31
N SER A 294 -18.31 -5.10 18.17
CA SER A 294 -18.31 -4.44 19.47
C SER A 294 -18.22 -2.92 19.39
N GLY A 295 -17.48 -2.38 18.40
CA GLY A 295 -17.15 -0.95 18.29
C GLY A 295 -17.98 -0.17 17.28
N GLY A 296 -18.77 -0.84 16.41
CA GLY A 296 -19.58 -0.17 15.38
C GLY A 296 -18.78 0.47 14.23
N GLY A 297 -17.65 -0.14 13.82
CA GLY A 297 -16.80 0.40 12.76
C GLY A 297 -15.62 1.23 13.27
N VAL A 298 -14.89 1.88 12.36
CA VAL A 298 -13.61 2.57 12.68
C VAL A 298 -13.61 4.02 12.20
N ALA A 299 -12.89 4.86 12.95
CA ALA A 299 -12.54 6.24 12.60
C ALA A 299 -13.68 7.11 12.04
N PRO A 300 -14.90 7.12 12.61
CA PRO A 300 -16.03 7.81 12.00
C PRO A 300 -15.78 9.33 11.83
N PHE A 301 -15.28 10.05 12.83
CA PHE A 301 -15.01 11.49 12.71
C PHE A 301 -13.90 11.79 11.69
N VAL A 302 -12.81 11.01 11.69
CA VAL A 302 -11.71 11.19 10.71
C VAL A 302 -12.21 10.90 9.29
N SER A 303 -13.11 9.94 9.13
CA SER A 303 -13.74 9.65 7.84
C SER A 303 -14.50 10.84 7.29
N GLU A 304 -15.26 11.58 8.13
CA GLU A 304 -15.97 12.78 7.71
C GLU A 304 -15.02 13.94 7.39
N VAL A 305 -13.92 14.10 8.14
CA VAL A 305 -12.88 15.09 7.79
C VAL A 305 -12.30 14.80 6.40
N VAL A 306 -12.01 13.54 6.10
CA VAL A 306 -11.48 13.17 4.78
C VAL A 306 -12.55 13.28 3.70
N ALA A 307 -13.83 12.97 3.99
CA ALA A 307 -14.92 13.19 3.07
C ALA A 307 -15.00 14.66 2.62
N GLU A 308 -14.77 15.64 3.54
CA GLU A 308 -14.68 17.06 3.19
C GLU A 308 -13.51 17.36 2.24
N VAL A 309 -12.33 16.77 2.50
CA VAL A 309 -11.16 16.94 1.61
C VAL A 309 -11.46 16.41 0.21
N LEU A 310 -12.13 15.26 0.11
CA LEU A 310 -12.51 14.65 -1.17
C LEU A 310 -13.57 15.47 -1.90
N SER A 311 -14.65 15.89 -1.19
CA SER A 311 -15.78 16.63 -1.75
C SER A 311 -15.38 18.03 -2.24
N SER A 312 -14.44 18.69 -1.56
CA SER A 312 -13.91 20.00 -1.97
C SER A 312 -13.01 19.96 -3.18
N GLY A 313 -12.59 18.78 -3.65
CA GLY A 313 -11.60 18.61 -4.70
C GLY A 313 -10.15 18.88 -4.26
N ALA A 314 -9.90 19.17 -2.99
CA ALA A 314 -8.56 19.43 -2.48
C ALA A 314 -7.64 18.22 -2.63
N GLN A 315 -8.19 16.99 -2.49
CA GLN A 315 -7.41 15.76 -2.68
C GLN A 315 -6.81 15.64 -4.07
N ASN A 316 -7.53 16.05 -5.12
CA ASN A 316 -7.00 16.00 -6.48
C ASN A 316 -5.78 16.92 -6.66
N GLN A 317 -5.87 18.15 -6.13
CA GLN A 317 -4.76 19.11 -6.16
C GLN A 317 -3.53 18.57 -5.38
N VAL A 318 -3.76 17.93 -4.23
CA VAL A 318 -2.71 17.29 -3.45
C VAL A 318 -2.06 16.18 -4.26
N LEU A 319 -2.86 15.31 -4.89
CA LEU A 319 -2.37 14.17 -5.67
C LEU A 319 -1.55 14.62 -6.88
N ASP A 320 -2.02 15.61 -7.64
CA ASP A 320 -1.30 16.19 -8.78
C ASP A 320 0.05 16.77 -8.35
N SER A 321 0.05 17.51 -7.22
CA SER A 321 1.28 18.09 -6.67
C SER A 321 2.26 17.03 -6.20
N LEU A 322 1.79 15.97 -5.55
CA LEU A 322 2.62 14.84 -5.11
C LEU A 322 3.24 14.10 -6.29
N CYS A 323 2.45 13.78 -7.31
CA CYS A 323 2.95 13.10 -8.51
C CYS A 323 4.02 13.93 -9.22
N ALA A 324 3.82 15.25 -9.37
CA ALA A 324 4.79 16.14 -10.00
C ALA A 324 6.09 16.25 -9.18
N ASP A 325 6.00 16.43 -7.85
CA ASP A 325 7.16 16.51 -6.96
C ASP A 325 7.96 15.19 -6.94
N TYR A 326 7.28 14.05 -6.82
CA TYR A 326 7.94 12.74 -6.75
C TYR A 326 8.54 12.32 -8.10
N ALA A 327 7.92 12.66 -9.21
CA ALA A 327 8.51 12.45 -10.53
C ALA A 327 9.84 13.23 -10.67
N ALA A 328 9.86 14.51 -10.28
CA ALA A 328 11.06 15.33 -10.32
C ALA A 328 12.17 14.82 -9.36
N LYS A 329 11.77 14.38 -8.15
CA LYS A 329 12.69 13.81 -7.15
C LYS A 329 13.26 12.47 -7.59
N SER A 330 12.43 11.58 -8.13
CA SER A 330 12.84 10.28 -8.68
C SER A 330 13.85 10.47 -9.80
N SER A 331 13.57 11.32 -10.80
CA SER A 331 14.49 11.60 -11.91
C SER A 331 15.83 12.13 -11.41
N ALA A 332 15.83 13.10 -10.50
CA ALA A 332 17.06 13.69 -9.97
C ALA A 332 17.92 12.66 -9.22
N LEU A 333 17.30 11.75 -8.47
CA LEU A 333 18.03 10.68 -7.76
C LEU A 333 18.60 9.65 -8.74
N VAL A 334 17.80 9.25 -9.77
CA VAL A 334 18.28 8.33 -10.83
C VAL A 334 19.51 8.90 -11.53
N ASP A 335 19.45 10.17 -11.97
CA ASP A 335 20.53 10.82 -12.67
C ASP A 335 21.78 10.91 -11.79
N ALA A 336 21.62 11.31 -10.53
CA ALA A 336 22.73 11.39 -9.59
C ALA A 336 23.40 10.03 -9.30
N LEU A 337 22.61 8.95 -9.21
CA LEU A 337 23.16 7.58 -9.03
C LEU A 337 23.89 7.10 -10.28
N ARG A 338 23.39 7.43 -11.47
CA ARG A 338 24.06 7.11 -12.75
C ARG A 338 25.39 7.87 -12.91
N ASP A 339 25.42 9.14 -12.51
CA ASP A 339 26.64 9.97 -12.55
C ASP A 339 27.75 9.40 -11.65
N GLU A 340 27.40 8.71 -10.56
CA GLU A 340 28.38 8.01 -9.72
C GLU A 340 29.04 6.80 -10.41
N GLY A 341 28.39 6.21 -11.43
CA GLY A 341 28.91 5.10 -12.24
C GLY A 341 29.09 3.77 -11.50
N LEU A 342 28.49 3.64 -10.31
CA LEU A 342 28.65 2.49 -9.41
C LEU A 342 27.36 1.68 -9.24
N PHE A 343 26.23 2.28 -9.51
CA PHE A 343 24.93 1.72 -9.15
C PHE A 343 24.13 1.36 -10.38
N GLU A 344 23.43 0.24 -10.31
CA GLU A 344 22.46 -0.13 -11.33
C GLU A 344 21.04 0.13 -10.80
N VAL A 345 20.31 1.01 -11.47
CA VAL A 345 18.87 1.24 -11.26
C VAL A 345 18.14 0.41 -12.30
N GLU A 346 17.70 -0.79 -11.93
CA GLU A 346 17.11 -1.76 -12.84
C GLU A 346 15.86 -1.22 -13.55
N ALA A 347 14.99 -0.53 -12.79
CA ALA A 347 13.81 0.15 -13.33
C ALA A 347 13.70 1.53 -12.69
N PRO A 348 13.93 2.64 -13.44
CA PRO A 348 13.63 3.97 -12.94
C PRO A 348 12.15 4.06 -12.53
N PRO A 349 11.84 4.52 -11.29
CA PRO A 349 10.47 4.59 -10.83
C PRO A 349 9.64 5.56 -11.65
N ASP A 350 8.45 5.14 -12.03
CA ASP A 350 7.40 5.94 -12.67
C ASP A 350 6.16 6.10 -11.77
N GLY A 351 6.36 5.83 -10.47
CA GLY A 351 5.38 5.95 -9.40
C GLY A 351 5.95 5.61 -8.02
N GLY A 352 5.11 5.66 -7.00
CA GLY A 352 5.44 5.24 -5.65
C GLY A 352 6.42 6.13 -4.90
N TYR A 353 7.24 5.50 -4.04
CA TYR A 353 8.15 6.16 -3.10
C TYR A 353 9.59 5.69 -3.20
N PHE A 354 9.84 4.52 -3.81
CA PHE A 354 11.07 3.78 -3.65
C PHE A 354 11.76 3.47 -4.96
N MET A 355 13.06 3.36 -4.83
CA MET A 355 13.97 2.92 -5.88
C MET A 355 14.76 1.73 -5.35
N TRP A 356 14.85 0.66 -6.15
CA TRP A 356 15.64 -0.51 -5.88
C TRP A 356 16.94 -0.42 -6.64
N VAL A 357 18.05 -0.44 -5.92
CA VAL A 357 19.36 -0.17 -6.46
C VAL A 357 20.23 -1.38 -6.23
N LYS A 358 20.78 -1.94 -7.30
CA LYS A 358 21.81 -2.97 -7.23
C LYS A 358 23.17 -2.33 -6.96
N LEU A 359 23.84 -2.84 -5.96
CA LEU A 359 25.18 -2.43 -5.56
C LEU A 359 26.25 -3.09 -6.46
N PRO A 360 27.47 -2.54 -6.53
CA PRO A 360 28.56 -3.16 -7.26
C PRO A 360 28.84 -4.59 -6.79
N ASP A 361 29.30 -5.43 -7.70
CA ASP A 361 29.64 -6.83 -7.39
C ASP A 361 30.60 -6.92 -6.18
N GLY A 362 30.24 -7.82 -5.29
CA GLY A 362 30.97 -8.03 -4.05
C GLY A 362 30.68 -7.03 -2.94
N VAL A 363 29.88 -5.98 -3.16
CA VAL A 363 29.45 -5.05 -2.11
C VAL A 363 28.19 -5.59 -1.43
N SER A 364 28.27 -5.83 -0.11
CA SER A 364 27.09 -6.13 0.71
C SER A 364 26.46 -4.85 1.23
N ALA A 365 25.14 -4.76 1.14
CA ALA A 365 24.37 -3.63 1.67
C ALA A 365 24.55 -3.45 3.19
N ASP A 366 24.65 -4.57 3.94
CA ASP A 366 24.88 -4.53 5.39
C ASP A 366 26.29 -4.04 5.74
N ALA A 367 27.30 -4.38 4.92
CA ALA A 367 28.65 -3.87 5.10
C ALA A 367 28.79 -2.41 4.66
N LEU A 368 28.03 -1.98 3.65
CA LEU A 368 28.04 -0.60 3.17
C LEU A 368 27.33 0.36 4.13
N LEU A 369 26.27 -0.08 4.83
CA LEU A 369 25.46 0.80 5.67
C LEU A 369 26.28 1.59 6.71
N PRO A 370 27.15 0.97 7.54
CA PRO A 370 27.92 1.73 8.53
C PRO A 370 28.92 2.73 7.89
N VAL A 371 29.46 2.41 6.71
CA VAL A 371 30.34 3.33 5.97
C VAL A 371 29.51 4.52 5.43
N ALA A 372 28.33 4.25 4.88
CA ALA A 372 27.41 5.28 4.41
C ALA A 372 26.95 6.20 5.57
N GLU A 373 26.67 5.64 6.74
CA GLU A 373 26.36 6.42 7.95
C GLU A 373 27.50 7.36 8.34
N ALA A 374 28.74 6.90 8.25
CA ALA A 374 29.93 7.74 8.48
C ALA A 374 30.05 8.87 7.45
N HIS A 375 29.57 8.67 6.22
CA HIS A 375 29.46 9.69 5.18
C HIS A 375 28.17 10.56 5.32
N GLY A 376 27.33 10.32 6.32
CA GLY A 376 26.12 11.10 6.60
C GLY A 376 24.96 10.79 5.64
N VAL A 377 24.85 9.56 5.14
CA VAL A 377 23.70 9.07 4.38
C VAL A 377 23.29 7.70 4.89
N VAL A 378 21.97 7.44 4.97
CA VAL A 378 21.42 6.14 5.39
C VAL A 378 20.41 5.64 4.36
N PHE A 379 20.39 4.32 4.17
CA PHE A 379 19.47 3.62 3.27
C PHE A 379 18.93 2.36 3.93
N LEU A 380 17.97 1.68 3.32
CA LEU A 380 17.50 0.39 3.80
C LEU A 380 18.22 -0.74 3.06
N PRO A 381 19.02 -1.60 3.76
CA PRO A 381 19.62 -2.78 3.15
C PRO A 381 18.58 -3.74 2.59
N GLY A 382 18.87 -4.32 1.43
CA GLY A 382 17.98 -5.27 0.77
C GLY A 382 17.70 -6.52 1.60
N THR A 383 18.60 -6.94 2.44
CA THR A 383 18.43 -8.06 3.40
C THR A 383 17.23 -7.87 4.34
N ARG A 384 16.78 -6.62 4.54
CA ARG A 384 15.57 -6.30 5.33
C ARG A 384 14.27 -6.45 4.55
N CYS A 385 14.33 -6.60 3.22
CA CYS A 385 13.15 -6.58 2.35
C CYS A 385 12.68 -7.98 1.92
N GLY A 386 13.39 -9.03 2.28
CA GLY A 386 13.03 -10.43 2.05
C GLY A 386 12.76 -11.17 3.34
N TYR A 387 12.03 -12.27 3.25
CA TYR A 387 11.75 -13.14 4.40
C TYR A 387 13.02 -13.91 4.85
N GLU A 388 13.88 -14.28 3.89
CA GLU A 388 15.09 -15.09 4.10
C GLU A 388 16.41 -14.32 3.89
N ALA A 389 16.41 -13.01 4.03
CA ALA A 389 17.61 -12.15 3.93
C ALA A 389 18.40 -12.29 2.59
N GLN A 390 17.72 -12.53 1.49
CA GLN A 390 18.35 -12.89 0.19
C GLN A 390 19.03 -11.73 -0.55
N PHE A 391 18.58 -10.49 -0.35
CA PHE A 391 18.90 -9.36 -1.23
C PHE A 391 20.10 -8.52 -0.76
N GLY A 392 21.17 -9.16 -0.30
CA GLY A 392 22.34 -8.49 0.25
C GLY A 392 23.10 -7.58 -0.71
N GLY A 393 22.95 -7.78 -2.02
CA GLY A 393 23.55 -6.94 -3.07
C GLY A 393 22.68 -5.74 -3.47
N HIS A 394 21.61 -5.43 -2.74
CA HIS A 394 20.67 -4.36 -3.09
C HIS A 394 20.44 -3.38 -1.94
N ALA A 395 20.06 -2.17 -2.30
CA ALA A 395 19.64 -1.11 -1.38
C ALA A 395 18.28 -0.53 -1.82
N ARG A 396 17.35 -0.32 -0.86
CA ARG A 396 16.15 0.46 -1.11
C ARG A 396 16.40 1.92 -0.74
N LEU A 397 16.16 2.82 -1.68
CA LEU A 397 16.22 4.26 -1.49
C LEU A 397 14.81 4.86 -1.55
N CYS A 398 14.48 5.77 -0.64
CA CYS A 398 13.25 6.55 -0.66
C CYS A 398 13.54 7.94 -1.23
N PHE A 399 12.79 8.35 -2.26
CA PHE A 399 12.88 9.69 -2.84
C PHE A 399 11.78 10.65 -2.35
N ALA A 400 10.77 10.14 -1.63
CA ALA A 400 9.61 10.96 -1.24
C ALA A 400 9.90 11.91 -0.08
N MET A 401 10.80 11.56 0.84
CA MET A 401 11.00 12.29 2.10
C MET A 401 11.91 13.50 1.96
N GLU A 402 13.08 13.34 1.35
CA GLU A 402 14.08 14.39 1.26
C GLU A 402 13.82 15.34 0.08
N GLU A 403 14.33 16.56 0.18
CA GLU A 403 14.29 17.53 -0.92
C GLU A 403 15.28 17.14 -2.02
N ARG A 404 15.00 17.55 -3.26
CA ARG A 404 15.74 17.16 -4.45
C ARG A 404 17.25 17.33 -4.31
N ASP A 405 17.71 18.47 -3.79
CA ASP A 405 19.13 18.75 -3.63
C ASP A 405 19.79 17.80 -2.62
N LEU A 406 19.05 17.39 -1.57
CA LEU A 406 19.52 16.43 -0.60
C LEU A 406 19.54 14.99 -1.18
N LEU A 407 18.62 14.66 -2.08
CA LEU A 407 18.66 13.37 -2.79
C LEU A 407 19.91 13.25 -3.66
N VAL A 408 20.25 14.29 -4.42
CA VAL A 408 21.46 14.36 -5.23
C VAL A 408 22.71 14.26 -4.35
N GLU A 409 22.77 15.01 -3.26
CA GLU A 409 23.87 14.94 -2.29
C GLU A 409 23.95 13.55 -1.63
N GLY A 410 22.82 12.93 -1.30
CA GLY A 410 22.74 11.58 -0.76
C GLY A 410 23.33 10.53 -1.71
N ALA A 411 23.06 10.62 -3.02
CA ALA A 411 23.67 9.75 -4.02
C ALA A 411 25.19 9.90 -4.07
N LYS A 412 25.73 11.14 -4.02
CA LYS A 412 27.17 11.42 -3.99
C LYS A 412 27.84 10.83 -2.75
N ARG A 413 27.21 10.99 -1.58
CA ARG A 413 27.73 10.42 -0.31
C ARG A 413 27.72 8.90 -0.34
N LEU A 414 26.67 8.30 -0.91
CA LEU A 414 26.56 6.86 -1.07
C LEU A 414 27.65 6.35 -2.05
N GLY A 415 27.92 7.07 -3.14
CA GLY A 415 29.02 6.78 -4.06
C GLY A 415 30.40 6.86 -3.39
N ALA A 416 30.64 7.89 -2.59
CA ALA A 416 31.89 8.05 -1.83
C ALA A 416 32.09 6.90 -0.83
N ALA A 417 31.07 6.54 -0.06
CA ALA A 417 31.09 5.42 0.87
C ALA A 417 31.35 4.09 0.17
N THR A 418 30.74 3.89 -1.02
CA THR A 418 30.94 2.67 -1.81
C THR A 418 32.37 2.56 -2.32
N ARG A 419 32.95 3.66 -2.81
CA ARG A 419 34.41 3.68 -3.23
C ARG A 419 35.32 3.40 -2.06
N GLU A 420 35.05 3.97 -0.89
CA GLU A 420 35.87 3.70 0.33
C GLU A 420 35.81 2.21 0.70
N LEU A 421 34.61 1.61 0.70
CA LEU A 421 34.45 0.19 1.02
C LEU A 421 35.14 -0.72 0.00
N LEU A 422 35.10 -0.36 -1.30
CA LEU A 422 35.81 -1.11 -2.35
C LEU A 422 37.33 -0.99 -2.24
N ALA A 423 37.84 0.17 -1.85
CA ALA A 423 39.29 0.40 -1.69
C ALA A 423 39.86 -0.27 -0.42
N ALA A 424 39.04 -0.64 0.55
CA ALA A 424 39.42 -1.33 1.78
C ALA A 424 39.52 -2.86 1.63
N LYS A 425 39.11 -3.41 0.50
CA LYS A 425 39.20 -4.82 0.13
C LYS A 425 40.45 -5.13 -0.65
#